data_b7442112ac0ed923c302534f0434d8ee
#
_entry.id   b7442112ac0ed923c302534f0434d8ee
#
_cell.length_a   1.000
_cell.length_b   1.000
_cell.length_c   1.000
_cell.angle_alpha   90.00
_cell.angle_beta   90.00
_cell.angle_gamma   90.00
#
_symmetry.space_group_name_H-M   'P 1'
#
loop_
_entity.id
_entity.type
_entity.pdbx_description
1 polymer ?
#
loop_
_entity_poly.entity_id
_entity_poly.type
_entity_poly.pdbx_seq_one_letter_code
_entity_poly.pdbx_strand_id
1 'polypeptide(L)'
;MEKSKGYVSERELREGLIKLDNALDKFILMAIYNRIVGKSGMSDLINLKKKDVDFKNHFIKVGKWQVPMDKNFEKITKEAIEQEYYYLEVNSSYVAEGYNLNNDSEYVLRTRPKSRNKNGTAPLNYDGLRNKVRGLCAKAGLELNVSQLETSGIINKMLKKKSDWTVLDVELWLRINNIKVNAYRIYTIIKDING
;
A
#
# COMPACT_ATOMS: atom_id res chain seq x y z
N MET A 1 9.60 -12.22 -21.83
CA MET A 1 8.31 -11.50 -21.59
C MET A 1 8.63 -10.06 -21.26
N GLU A 2 8.25 -9.11 -22.12
CA GLU A 2 8.28 -7.68 -21.74
C GLU A 2 7.31 -7.45 -20.59
N LYS A 3 7.80 -6.85 -19.50
CA LYS A 3 6.93 -6.49 -18.37
C LYS A 3 5.84 -5.56 -18.87
N SER A 4 4.57 -5.87 -18.65
CA SER A 4 3.47 -4.95 -18.95
C SER A 4 3.71 -3.66 -18.15
N LYS A 5 3.97 -2.54 -18.84
CA LYS A 5 4.24 -1.24 -18.21
C LYS A 5 3.06 -0.85 -17.31
N GLY A 6 3.31 -0.82 -16.00
CA GLY A 6 2.34 -0.33 -15.01
C GLY A 6 1.54 -1.39 -14.25
N TYR A 7 2.01 -2.64 -14.24
CA TYR A 7 1.47 -3.72 -13.43
C TYR A 7 2.60 -4.43 -12.65
N VAL A 8 2.29 -4.89 -11.46
CA VAL A 8 3.13 -5.74 -10.63
C VAL A 8 2.32 -6.91 -10.07
N SER A 9 2.85 -8.12 -10.20
CA SER A 9 2.28 -9.30 -9.57
C SER A 9 2.47 -9.27 -8.05
N GLU A 10 1.70 -10.08 -7.33
CA GLU A 10 1.85 -10.22 -5.87
C GLU A 10 3.25 -10.71 -5.49
N ARG A 11 3.84 -11.59 -6.30
CA ARG A 11 5.20 -12.11 -6.11
C ARG A 11 6.23 -10.99 -6.22
N GLU A 12 6.18 -10.20 -7.30
CA GLU A 12 7.11 -9.08 -7.51
C GLU A 12 6.98 -8.02 -6.42
N LEU A 13 5.73 -7.73 -5.98
CA LEU A 13 5.52 -6.84 -4.84
C LEU A 13 6.21 -7.38 -3.58
N ARG A 14 6.02 -8.66 -3.25
CA ARG A 14 6.66 -9.30 -2.09
C ARG A 14 8.18 -9.25 -2.17
N GLU A 15 8.76 -9.53 -3.34
CA GLU A 15 10.20 -9.43 -3.59
C GLU A 15 10.70 -7.98 -3.42
N GLY A 16 9.93 -6.99 -3.86
CA GLY A 16 10.22 -5.58 -3.64
C GLY A 16 10.16 -5.17 -2.16
N LEU A 17 9.18 -5.67 -1.41
CA LEU A 17 9.03 -5.35 0.02
C LEU A 17 10.22 -5.82 0.86
N ILE A 18 10.90 -6.91 0.48
CA ILE A 18 12.09 -7.41 1.19
C ILE A 18 13.22 -6.38 1.17
N LYS A 19 13.29 -5.53 0.14
CA LYS A 19 14.31 -4.49 -0.01
C LYS A 19 14.09 -3.26 0.88
N LEU A 20 12.95 -3.18 1.56
CA LEU A 20 12.61 -2.08 2.45
C LEU A 20 12.95 -2.45 3.90
N ASP A 21 13.59 -1.53 4.64
CA ASP A 21 14.02 -1.76 6.02
C ASP A 21 12.88 -1.53 7.02
N ASN A 22 12.06 -0.51 6.77
CA ASN A 22 11.01 -0.11 7.69
C ASN A 22 9.70 -0.85 7.46
N ALA A 23 9.11 -1.40 8.50
CA ALA A 23 7.80 -2.05 8.44
C ALA A 23 6.68 -1.07 8.03
N LEU A 24 6.77 0.20 8.47
CA LEU A 24 5.86 1.26 8.01
C LEU A 24 5.89 1.46 6.49
N ASP A 25 7.06 1.34 5.87
CA ASP A 25 7.21 1.51 4.42
C ASP A 25 6.61 0.32 3.66
N LYS A 26 6.84 -0.90 4.15
CA LYS A 26 6.19 -2.12 3.64
C LYS A 26 4.68 -2.01 3.74
N PHE A 27 4.18 -1.54 4.90
CA PHE A 27 2.76 -1.34 5.14
C PHE A 27 2.15 -0.35 4.14
N ILE A 28 2.80 0.78 3.86
CA ILE A 28 2.31 1.77 2.89
C ILE A 28 2.05 1.12 1.53
N LEU A 29 3.03 0.38 0.98
CA LEU A 29 2.86 -0.25 -0.33
C LEU A 29 1.79 -1.34 -0.30
N MET A 30 1.75 -2.17 0.74
CA MET A 30 0.71 -3.20 0.89
C MET A 30 -0.68 -2.62 1.08
N ALA A 31 -0.82 -1.53 1.82
CA ALA A 31 -2.09 -0.84 2.04
C ALA A 31 -2.65 -0.29 0.72
N ILE A 32 -1.81 0.38 -0.09
CA ILE A 32 -2.21 0.88 -1.42
C ILE A 32 -2.61 -0.28 -2.34
N TYR A 33 -1.81 -1.32 -2.40
CA TYR A 33 -2.12 -2.52 -3.18
C TYR A 33 -3.44 -3.18 -2.75
N ASN A 34 -3.78 -3.15 -1.46
CA ASN A 34 -5.06 -3.62 -0.94
C ASN A 34 -6.17 -2.57 -0.98
N ARG A 35 -5.96 -1.42 -1.64
CA ARG A 35 -6.95 -0.34 -1.83
C ARG A 35 -7.30 0.46 -0.57
N ILE A 36 -6.41 0.56 0.38
CA ILE A 36 -6.54 1.48 1.51
C ILE A 36 -6.00 2.85 1.05
N VAL A 37 -6.73 3.52 0.18
CA VAL A 37 -6.31 4.82 -0.40
C VAL A 37 -7.33 5.93 -0.14
N GLY A 38 -8.63 5.65 -0.26
CA GLY A 38 -9.70 6.65 -0.12
C GLY A 38 -10.07 7.34 -1.42
N LYS A 39 -11.13 8.13 -1.34
CA LYS A 39 -11.68 8.86 -2.51
C LYS A 39 -10.83 10.05 -2.92
N SER A 40 -10.08 10.61 -2.02
CA SER A 40 -9.27 11.82 -2.20
C SER A 40 -7.88 11.62 -1.61
N GLY A 41 -6.88 11.54 -2.47
CA GLY A 41 -5.49 11.69 -2.10
C GLY A 41 -4.98 10.81 -0.98
N MET A 42 -5.27 9.50 -1.00
CA MET A 42 -4.87 8.56 0.05
C MET A 42 -5.38 8.92 1.46
N SER A 43 -6.51 9.63 1.55
CA SER A 43 -7.09 10.11 2.80
C SER A 43 -7.36 8.99 3.81
N ASP A 44 -7.81 7.83 3.33
CA ASP A 44 -8.13 6.70 4.21
C ASP A 44 -6.84 6.08 4.79
N LEU A 45 -5.76 6.03 4.00
CA LEU A 45 -4.47 5.56 4.47
C LEU A 45 -3.82 6.56 5.46
N ILE A 46 -3.90 7.85 5.16
CA ILE A 46 -3.36 8.92 6.01
C ILE A 46 -4.03 8.93 7.39
N ASN A 47 -5.36 8.77 7.41
CA ASN A 47 -6.17 8.85 8.63
C ASN A 47 -6.43 7.49 9.29
N LEU A 48 -5.80 6.42 8.81
CA LEU A 48 -5.97 5.08 9.37
C LEU A 48 -5.42 5.03 10.80
N LYS A 49 -6.27 4.65 11.74
CA LYS A 49 -5.92 4.55 13.16
C LYS A 49 -5.64 3.10 13.55
N LYS A 50 -4.82 2.92 14.57
CA LYS A 50 -4.50 1.59 15.12
C LYS A 50 -5.77 0.82 15.55
N LYS A 51 -6.78 1.52 16.09
CA LYS A 51 -8.09 0.95 16.49
C LYS A 51 -8.94 0.43 15.34
N ASP A 52 -8.63 0.83 14.10
CA ASP A 52 -9.35 0.39 12.90
C ASP A 52 -8.81 -0.96 12.37
N VAL A 53 -7.74 -1.46 12.98
CA VAL A 53 -7.13 -2.76 12.65
C VAL A 53 -7.69 -3.82 13.59
N ASP A 54 -8.42 -4.78 13.05
CA ASP A 54 -8.99 -5.91 13.80
C ASP A 54 -8.18 -7.18 13.50
N PHE A 55 -7.20 -7.46 14.34
CA PHE A 55 -6.37 -8.67 14.23
C PHE A 55 -7.14 -9.97 14.58
N LYS A 56 -8.20 -9.87 15.37
CA LYS A 56 -9.01 -11.05 15.74
C LYS A 56 -9.83 -11.55 14.56
N ASN A 57 -10.36 -10.62 13.77
CA ASN A 57 -11.21 -10.94 12.62
C ASN A 57 -10.47 -10.74 11.27
N HIS A 58 -9.17 -10.46 11.30
CA HIS A 58 -8.27 -10.35 10.15
C HIS A 58 -8.70 -9.33 9.10
N PHE A 59 -9.11 -8.13 9.52
CA PHE A 59 -9.44 -7.05 8.59
C PHE A 59 -9.00 -5.66 9.10
N ILE A 60 -8.92 -4.71 8.16
CA ILE A 60 -8.76 -3.28 8.43
C ILE A 60 -10.06 -2.58 8.05
N LYS A 61 -10.64 -1.81 8.98
CA LYS A 61 -11.83 -1.00 8.75
C LYS A 61 -11.46 0.30 8.05
N VAL A 62 -12.03 0.57 6.88
CA VAL A 62 -11.80 1.76 6.07
C VAL A 62 -13.14 2.42 5.78
N GLY A 63 -13.53 3.38 6.61
CA GLY A 63 -14.87 3.97 6.54
C GLY A 63 -15.98 2.92 6.71
N LYS A 64 -16.75 2.66 5.65
CA LYS A 64 -17.81 1.62 5.62
C LYS A 64 -17.33 0.25 5.12
N TRP A 65 -16.06 0.13 4.73
CA TRP A 65 -15.50 -1.06 4.12
C TRP A 65 -14.62 -1.82 5.10
N GLN A 66 -14.51 -3.12 4.87
CA GLN A 66 -13.53 -3.97 5.53
C GLN A 66 -12.57 -4.52 4.47
N VAL A 67 -11.28 -4.30 4.69
CA VAL A 67 -10.21 -4.81 3.83
C VAL A 67 -9.63 -6.04 4.51
N PRO A 68 -9.83 -7.25 3.99
CA PRO A 68 -9.31 -8.46 4.60
C PRO A 68 -7.77 -8.47 4.54
N MET A 69 -7.16 -8.97 5.60
CA MET A 69 -5.73 -9.19 5.69
C MET A 69 -5.41 -10.67 5.50
N ASP A 70 -4.56 -11.00 4.54
CA ASP A 70 -3.90 -12.29 4.53
C ASP A 70 -2.78 -12.33 5.59
N LYS A 71 -2.24 -13.50 5.86
CA LYS A 71 -1.19 -13.70 6.89
C LYS A 71 0.02 -12.77 6.70
N ASN A 72 0.41 -12.49 5.45
CA ASN A 72 1.55 -11.63 5.17
C ASN A 72 1.22 -10.15 5.42
N PHE A 73 0.06 -9.69 4.97
CA PHE A 73 -0.39 -8.32 5.21
C PHE A 73 -0.64 -8.06 6.70
N GLU A 74 -1.22 -9.02 7.41
CA GLU A 74 -1.41 -8.95 8.86
C GLU A 74 -0.07 -8.83 9.60
N LYS A 75 0.91 -9.67 9.25
CA LYS A 75 2.26 -9.60 9.82
C LYS A 75 2.89 -8.22 9.60
N ILE A 76 2.87 -7.72 8.37
CA ILE A 76 3.43 -6.39 8.03
C ILE A 76 2.68 -5.29 8.80
N THR A 77 1.36 -5.39 8.92
CA THR A 77 0.55 -4.41 9.66
C THR A 77 0.92 -4.38 11.13
N LYS A 78 1.09 -5.55 11.76
CA LYS A 78 1.51 -5.66 13.14
C LYS A 78 2.90 -5.08 13.36
N GLU A 79 3.88 -5.47 12.55
CA GLU A 79 5.24 -4.95 12.60
C GLU A 79 5.26 -3.42 12.40
N ALA A 80 4.43 -2.87 11.52
CA ALA A 80 4.32 -1.43 11.30
C ALA A 80 3.75 -0.69 12.51
N ILE A 81 2.77 -1.26 13.22
CA ILE A 81 2.19 -0.67 14.43
C ILE A 81 3.19 -0.72 15.60
N GLU A 82 3.95 -1.81 15.71
CA GLU A 82 4.92 -2.06 16.78
C GLU A 82 6.28 -1.38 16.53
N GLN A 83 6.57 -0.91 15.32
CA GLN A 83 7.84 -0.28 14.98
C GLN A 83 8.08 0.97 15.85
N GLU A 84 9.18 1.01 16.62
CA GLU A 84 9.51 2.12 17.51
C GLU A 84 10.49 3.11 16.89
N TYR A 85 11.36 2.63 16.02
CA TYR A 85 12.40 3.41 15.38
C TYR A 85 12.28 3.37 13.86
N TYR A 86 12.41 4.52 13.20
CA TYR A 86 12.41 4.64 11.75
C TYR A 86 13.82 4.88 11.24
N TYR A 87 14.33 3.95 10.44
CA TYR A 87 15.65 4.02 9.84
C TYR A 87 15.65 4.92 8.61
N LEU A 88 16.57 5.86 8.54
CA LEU A 88 16.85 6.66 7.35
C LEU A 88 18.00 6.03 6.58
N GLU A 89 17.89 6.02 5.25
CA GLU A 89 19.05 5.72 4.42
C GLU A 89 20.04 6.88 4.49
N VAL A 90 21.26 6.55 4.85
CA VAL A 90 22.39 7.48 4.75
C VAL A 90 23.21 7.07 3.53
N ASN A 91 23.43 8.03 2.63
CA ASN A 91 24.34 7.82 1.51
C ASN A 91 25.73 7.44 2.05
N SER A 92 26.13 6.18 1.86
CA SER A 92 27.48 5.64 1.94
C SER A 92 28.30 5.78 3.24
N SER A 93 27.80 6.29 4.34
CA SER A 93 28.49 6.24 5.63
C SER A 93 27.74 5.36 6.63
N TYR A 94 28.48 4.50 7.34
CA TYR A 94 28.02 3.40 8.19
C TYR A 94 27.26 3.80 9.48
N VAL A 95 26.61 4.95 9.52
CA VAL A 95 25.79 5.35 10.66
C VAL A 95 24.33 5.30 10.21
N ALA A 96 23.59 4.32 10.71
CA ALA A 96 22.14 4.25 10.52
C ALA A 96 21.50 5.44 11.25
N GLU A 97 21.31 6.53 10.53
CA GLU A 97 20.50 7.64 11.03
C GLU A 97 19.03 7.28 11.04
N GLY A 98 18.31 7.80 12.01
CA GLY A 98 16.89 7.57 12.11
C GLY A 98 16.26 8.44 13.19
N TYR A 99 15.05 8.10 13.54
CA TYR A 99 14.33 8.80 14.60
C TYR A 99 13.31 7.90 15.29
N ASN A 100 13.05 8.17 16.55
CA ASN A 100 12.02 7.48 17.31
C ASN A 100 10.63 7.88 16.78
N LEU A 101 9.77 6.89 16.59
CA LEU A 101 8.37 7.07 16.29
C LEU A 101 7.59 7.28 17.60
N ASN A 102 6.60 8.17 17.57
CA ASN A 102 5.73 8.33 18.73
C ASN A 102 4.73 7.17 18.81
N ASN A 103 4.88 6.31 19.81
CA ASN A 103 4.02 5.15 20.02
C ASN A 103 2.64 5.54 20.59
N ASP A 104 2.48 6.72 21.18
CA ASP A 104 1.20 7.25 21.66
C ASP A 104 0.34 7.79 20.52
N SER A 105 0.88 7.94 19.31
CA SER A 105 0.10 8.31 18.13
C SER A 105 -0.98 7.28 17.85
N GLU A 106 -2.21 7.75 17.67
CA GLU A 106 -3.35 6.90 17.30
C GLU A 106 -3.29 6.37 15.86
N TYR A 107 -2.47 7.00 15.00
CA TYR A 107 -2.35 6.64 13.59
C TYR A 107 -1.41 5.47 13.37
N VAL A 108 -1.71 4.64 12.36
CA VAL A 108 -0.78 3.59 11.90
C VAL A 108 0.45 4.25 11.26
N LEU A 109 0.22 5.25 10.37
CA LEU A 109 1.30 6.01 9.76
C LEU A 109 1.74 7.15 10.69
N ARG A 110 2.83 6.92 11.39
CA ARG A 110 3.42 7.90 12.32
C ARG A 110 4.42 8.80 11.61
N THR A 111 4.48 10.05 12.03
CA THR A 111 5.34 11.07 11.44
C THR A 111 6.58 11.32 12.28
N ARG A 112 7.62 11.83 11.65
CA ARG A 112 8.79 12.35 12.36
C ARG A 112 8.38 13.52 13.27
N PRO A 113 8.78 13.55 14.53
CA PRO A 113 8.68 14.75 15.36
C PRO A 113 9.41 15.93 14.71
N LYS A 114 8.72 17.07 14.60
CA LYS A 114 9.26 18.32 14.01
C LYS A 114 8.82 19.51 14.84
N SER A 115 9.41 20.70 14.60
CA SER A 115 9.05 21.93 15.32
C SER A 115 7.55 22.26 15.36
N ARG A 116 6.81 21.96 14.27
CA ARG A 116 5.35 22.12 14.18
C ARG A 116 4.51 20.92 14.66
N ASN A 117 5.17 19.80 14.92
CA ASN A 117 4.56 18.55 15.38
C ASN A 117 5.51 17.89 16.39
N LYS A 118 5.74 18.59 17.51
CA LYS A 118 6.74 18.21 18.51
C LYS A 118 6.58 16.79 19.03
N ASN A 119 5.34 16.34 19.13
CA ASN A 119 5.02 15.01 19.67
C ASN A 119 4.87 13.93 18.59
N GLY A 120 5.02 14.27 17.29
CA GLY A 120 4.85 13.27 16.20
C GLY A 120 3.44 12.66 16.10
N THR A 121 2.42 13.34 16.65
CA THR A 121 1.04 12.82 16.73
C THR A 121 0.17 13.20 15.54
N ALA A 122 0.57 14.19 14.74
CA ALA A 122 -0.20 14.59 13.57
C ALA A 122 -0.12 13.53 12.45
N PRO A 123 -1.17 13.35 11.64
CA PRO A 123 -1.14 12.48 10.49
C PRO A 123 -0.16 12.99 9.42
N LEU A 124 0.27 12.11 8.54
CA LEU A 124 1.02 12.49 7.34
C LEU A 124 0.16 13.41 6.45
N ASN A 125 0.80 14.34 5.72
CA ASN A 125 0.11 15.07 4.69
C ASN A 125 0.16 14.31 3.35
N TYR A 126 -0.73 14.68 2.43
CA TYR A 126 -0.85 14.03 1.13
C TYR A 126 0.44 14.09 0.29
N ASP A 127 1.03 15.27 0.16
CA ASP A 127 2.23 15.45 -0.66
C ASP A 127 3.42 14.68 -0.09
N GLY A 128 3.57 14.69 1.23
CA GLY A 128 4.60 13.89 1.91
C GLY A 128 4.42 12.40 1.65
N LEU A 129 3.19 11.88 1.74
CA LEU A 129 2.93 10.46 1.46
C LEU A 129 3.11 10.12 -0.01
N ARG A 130 2.66 10.97 -0.93
CA ARG A 130 2.83 10.77 -2.37
C ARG A 130 4.31 10.68 -2.78
N ASN A 131 5.12 11.62 -2.29
CA ASN A 131 6.56 11.61 -2.54
C ASN A 131 7.24 10.39 -1.91
N LYS A 132 6.83 10.02 -0.70
CA LYS A 132 7.30 8.82 -0.01
C LYS A 132 7.00 7.56 -0.83
N VAL A 133 5.76 7.36 -1.29
CA VAL A 133 5.37 6.20 -2.11
C VAL A 133 6.22 6.09 -3.37
N ARG A 134 6.48 7.22 -4.05
CA ARG A 134 7.35 7.24 -5.24
C ARG A 134 8.77 6.74 -4.92
N GLY A 135 9.37 7.22 -3.83
CA GLY A 135 10.68 6.77 -3.36
C GLY A 135 10.68 5.29 -2.97
N LEU A 136 9.64 4.83 -2.26
CA LEU A 136 9.50 3.43 -1.85
C LEU A 136 9.35 2.50 -3.05
N CYS A 137 8.56 2.85 -4.05
CA CYS A 137 8.46 2.07 -5.28
C CYS A 137 9.82 1.95 -5.97
N ALA A 138 10.56 3.05 -6.11
CA ALA A 138 11.90 3.03 -6.70
C ALA A 138 12.86 2.13 -5.90
N LYS A 139 12.90 2.24 -4.57
CA LYS A 139 13.72 1.40 -3.69
C LYS A 139 13.34 -0.08 -3.78
N ALA A 140 12.05 -0.37 -3.86
CA ALA A 140 11.55 -1.74 -4.04
C ALA A 140 11.84 -2.30 -5.45
N GLY A 141 12.36 -1.50 -6.38
CA GLY A 141 12.56 -1.88 -7.78
C GLY A 141 11.25 -1.99 -8.57
N LEU A 142 10.24 -1.24 -8.15
CA LEU A 142 8.92 -1.17 -8.77
C LEU A 142 8.78 0.16 -9.50
N GLU A 143 8.65 0.13 -10.82
CA GLU A 143 8.43 1.34 -11.65
C GLU A 143 6.94 1.69 -11.71
N LEU A 144 6.33 1.99 -10.55
CA LEU A 144 4.91 2.22 -10.41
C LEU A 144 4.60 3.52 -9.66
N ASN A 145 3.47 4.12 -10.02
CA ASN A 145 2.83 5.15 -9.21
C ASN A 145 1.69 4.56 -8.34
N VAL A 146 1.10 5.38 -7.47
CA VAL A 146 0.02 4.98 -6.55
C VAL A 146 -1.14 4.30 -7.29
N SER A 147 -1.61 4.89 -8.40
CA SER A 147 -2.75 4.35 -9.18
C SER A 147 -2.42 3.01 -9.83
N GLN A 148 -1.19 2.83 -10.31
CA GLN A 148 -0.74 1.58 -10.90
C GLN A 148 -0.59 0.48 -9.84
N LEU A 149 -0.08 0.82 -8.66
CA LEU A 149 0.03 -0.12 -7.55
C LEU A 149 -1.36 -0.57 -7.06
N GLU A 150 -2.32 0.35 -6.90
CA GLU A 150 -3.71 0.02 -6.57
C GLU A 150 -4.35 -0.84 -7.66
N THR A 151 -4.17 -0.49 -8.93
CA THR A 151 -4.67 -1.24 -10.07
C THR A 151 -4.09 -2.67 -10.10
N SER A 152 -2.81 -2.82 -9.80
CA SER A 152 -2.16 -4.14 -9.70
C SER A 152 -2.83 -5.03 -8.65
N GLY A 153 -3.18 -4.48 -7.50
CA GLY A 153 -3.91 -5.21 -6.47
C GLY A 153 -5.31 -5.64 -6.92
N ILE A 154 -6.02 -4.80 -7.67
CA ILE A 154 -7.31 -5.12 -8.27
C ILE A 154 -7.16 -6.29 -9.24
N ILE A 155 -6.21 -6.20 -10.19
CA ILE A 155 -5.96 -7.23 -11.20
C ILE A 155 -5.59 -8.56 -10.54
N ASN A 156 -4.68 -8.55 -9.56
CA ASN A 156 -4.30 -9.77 -8.86
C ASN A 156 -5.46 -10.43 -8.11
N LYS A 157 -6.39 -9.65 -7.53
CA LYS A 157 -7.62 -10.18 -6.92
C LYS A 157 -8.55 -10.82 -7.96
N MET A 158 -8.60 -10.26 -9.15
CA MET A 158 -9.39 -10.81 -10.27
C MET A 158 -8.77 -12.10 -10.79
N LEU A 159 -7.45 -12.12 -11.04
CA LEU A 159 -6.73 -13.30 -11.55
C LEU A 159 -6.78 -14.50 -10.58
N LYS A 160 -6.89 -14.26 -9.27
CA LYS A 160 -7.13 -15.32 -8.29
C LYS A 160 -8.51 -15.98 -8.42
N LYS A 161 -9.48 -15.34 -9.11
CA LYS A 161 -10.84 -15.88 -9.31
C LYS A 161 -10.96 -16.67 -10.60
N LYS A 162 -10.48 -16.11 -11.71
CA LYS A 162 -10.43 -16.77 -13.02
C LYS A 162 -9.39 -16.10 -13.92
N SER A 163 -8.97 -16.75 -14.98
CA SER A 163 -8.00 -16.22 -15.96
C SER A 163 -8.66 -15.61 -17.19
N ASP A 164 -9.82 -16.14 -17.61
CA ASP A 164 -10.52 -15.86 -18.87
C ASP A 164 -11.55 -14.71 -18.74
N TRP A 165 -11.10 -13.54 -18.32
CA TRP A 165 -11.97 -12.37 -18.20
C TRP A 165 -12.34 -11.78 -19.57
N THR A 166 -13.62 -11.45 -19.76
CA THR A 166 -14.08 -10.57 -20.84
C THR A 166 -14.17 -9.12 -20.32
N VAL A 167 -14.28 -8.13 -21.21
CA VAL A 167 -14.48 -6.72 -20.82
C VAL A 167 -15.74 -6.57 -19.96
N LEU A 168 -16.83 -7.27 -20.35
CA LEU A 168 -18.10 -7.22 -19.62
C LEU A 168 -17.97 -7.80 -18.20
N ASP A 169 -17.27 -8.93 -18.06
CA ASP A 169 -16.99 -9.52 -16.75
C ASP A 169 -16.22 -8.55 -15.84
N VAL A 170 -15.19 -7.90 -16.41
CA VAL A 170 -14.40 -6.89 -15.68
C VAL A 170 -15.28 -5.74 -15.22
N GLU A 171 -16.13 -5.22 -16.11
CA GLU A 171 -17.03 -4.11 -15.83
C GLU A 171 -18.02 -4.46 -14.70
N LEU A 172 -18.63 -5.64 -14.80
CA LEU A 172 -19.56 -6.15 -13.80
C LEU A 172 -18.87 -6.33 -12.45
N TRP A 173 -17.68 -6.94 -12.44
CA TRP A 173 -16.92 -7.17 -11.22
C TRP A 173 -16.52 -5.85 -10.55
N LEU A 174 -16.03 -4.87 -11.31
CA LEU A 174 -15.69 -3.54 -10.81
C LEU A 174 -16.91 -2.84 -10.21
N ARG A 175 -18.07 -2.92 -10.87
CA ARG A 175 -19.32 -2.34 -10.37
C ARG A 175 -19.79 -2.98 -9.07
N ILE A 176 -19.79 -4.31 -8.97
CA ILE A 176 -20.17 -5.05 -7.75
C ILE A 176 -19.26 -4.68 -6.58
N ASN A 177 -17.96 -4.48 -6.84
CA ASN A 177 -16.98 -4.11 -5.82
C ASN A 177 -16.85 -2.59 -5.62
N ASN A 178 -17.73 -1.79 -6.25
CA ASN A 178 -17.75 -0.33 -6.18
C ASN A 178 -16.37 0.30 -6.49
N ILE A 179 -15.75 -0.18 -7.56
CA ILE A 179 -14.43 0.25 -8.03
C ILE A 179 -14.60 1.13 -9.27
N LYS A 180 -14.11 2.38 -9.20
CA LYS A 180 -14.20 3.35 -10.28
C LYS A 180 -12.87 3.43 -11.05
N VAL A 181 -12.60 2.44 -11.87
CA VAL A 181 -11.45 2.42 -12.79
C VAL A 181 -11.94 2.02 -14.18
N ASN A 182 -11.15 2.31 -15.20
CA ASN A 182 -11.49 1.97 -16.58
C ASN A 182 -11.41 0.45 -16.79
N ALA A 183 -12.54 -0.20 -17.07
CA ALA A 183 -12.64 -1.65 -17.24
C ALA A 183 -11.82 -2.15 -18.43
N TYR A 184 -11.83 -1.43 -19.55
CA TYR A 184 -11.07 -1.80 -20.74
C TYR A 184 -9.57 -1.81 -20.48
N ARG A 185 -9.07 -0.82 -19.72
CA ARG A 185 -7.66 -0.80 -19.31
C ARG A 185 -7.29 -2.02 -18.45
N ILE A 186 -8.14 -2.39 -17.48
CA ILE A 186 -7.93 -3.57 -16.65
C ILE A 186 -7.90 -4.84 -17.52
N TYR A 187 -8.90 -4.98 -18.41
CA TYR A 187 -8.99 -6.10 -19.35
C TYR A 187 -7.74 -6.24 -20.22
N THR A 188 -7.25 -5.14 -20.80
CA THR A 188 -6.03 -5.15 -21.62
C THR A 188 -4.83 -5.68 -20.85
N ILE A 189 -4.62 -5.19 -19.61
CA ILE A 189 -3.51 -5.67 -18.77
C ILE A 189 -3.67 -7.17 -18.45
N ILE A 190 -4.89 -7.63 -18.12
CA ILE A 190 -5.14 -9.06 -17.86
C ILE A 190 -4.84 -9.91 -19.11
N LYS A 191 -5.23 -9.42 -20.29
CA LYS A 191 -4.94 -10.10 -21.55
C LYS A 191 -3.44 -10.19 -21.82
N ASP A 192 -2.70 -9.12 -21.58
CA ASP A 192 -1.25 -9.09 -21.76
C ASP A 192 -0.50 -10.02 -20.77
N ILE A 193 -1.09 -10.29 -19.59
CA ILE A 193 -0.51 -11.21 -18.60
C ILE A 193 -0.72 -12.67 -19.02
N ASN A 194 -1.86 -12.98 -19.68
CA ASN A 194 -2.28 -14.35 -20.02
C ASN A 194 -1.83 -14.79 -21.42
N GLY A 195 -1.41 -13.88 -22.29
CA GLY A 195 -0.92 -14.14 -23.66
C GLY A 195 0.54 -14.29 -23.73
#